data_da8dcb36008ec22ac01b64243f18d0fd
#
_entry.id   da8dcb36008ec22ac01b64243f18d0fd
#
_cell.length_a   1.000
_cell.length_b   1.000
_cell.length_c   1.000
_cell.angle_alpha   90.00
_cell.angle_beta   90.00
_cell.angle_gamma   90.00
#
_symmetry.space_group_name_H-M   'P 1'
#
loop_
_entity.id
_entity.type
_entity.pdbx_description
1 polymer ?
#
loop_
_entity_poly.entity_id
_entity_poly.type
_entity_poly.pdbx_seq_one_letter_code
_entity_poly.pdbx_strand_id
1 'polypeptide(L)'
;MLPARYRMRRSAEFSATVSRGARAVQPDVVVHALHEGTDATGPRVGLIVSKAVGNAVERHRVSRRLRHVARTVIPQLDATDLVVIRARAGSSEAPSLRLEQQLQRALERLEARRRTTP
;
A
#
# COMPACT_ATOMS: atom_id res chain seq x y z
N MET A 1 14.29 -3.63 -1.70
CA MET A 1 13.50 -3.13 -2.82
C MET A 1 12.37 -4.11 -3.13
N LEU A 2 11.20 -3.63 -3.50
CA LEU A 2 10.05 -4.50 -3.80
C LEU A 2 10.28 -5.22 -5.13
N PRO A 3 10.26 -6.58 -5.16
CA PRO A 3 10.44 -7.32 -6.41
C PRO A 3 9.39 -6.96 -7.46
N ALA A 4 9.80 -6.99 -8.73
CA ALA A 4 8.94 -6.59 -9.85
C ALA A 4 7.62 -7.37 -9.90
N ARG A 5 7.64 -8.66 -9.56
CA ARG A 5 6.44 -9.52 -9.58
C ARG A 5 5.36 -9.07 -8.59
N TYR A 6 5.73 -8.32 -7.55
CA TYR A 6 4.81 -7.81 -6.54
C TYR A 6 4.39 -6.36 -6.79
N ARG A 7 4.90 -5.72 -7.83
CA ARG A 7 4.53 -4.34 -8.16
C ARG A 7 3.26 -4.31 -8.99
N MET A 8 2.31 -3.52 -8.53
CA MET A 8 1.10 -3.24 -9.30
C MET A 8 1.46 -2.27 -10.43
N ARG A 9 1.10 -2.59 -11.67
CA ARG A 9 1.46 -1.79 -12.86
C ARG A 9 0.26 -1.34 -13.68
N ARG A 10 -0.84 -2.09 -13.61
CA ARG A 10 -2.02 -1.82 -14.45
C ARG A 10 -2.90 -0.76 -13.83
N SER A 11 -3.28 0.25 -14.62
CA SER A 11 -4.19 1.30 -14.16
C SER A 11 -5.50 0.73 -13.66
N ALA A 12 -6.01 -0.31 -14.29
CA ALA A 12 -7.27 -0.96 -13.89
C ALA A 12 -7.16 -1.55 -12.48
N GLU A 13 -6.01 -2.10 -12.11
CA GLU A 13 -5.81 -2.65 -10.77
C GLU A 13 -5.78 -1.55 -9.71
N PHE A 14 -5.09 -0.43 -10.00
CA PHE A 14 -5.09 0.75 -9.12
C PHE A 14 -6.50 1.28 -8.92
N SER A 15 -7.22 1.50 -10.01
CA SER A 15 -8.59 2.04 -9.95
C SER A 15 -9.53 1.12 -9.18
N ALA A 16 -9.48 -0.17 -9.44
CA ALA A 16 -10.33 -1.14 -8.76
C ALA A 16 -10.03 -1.19 -7.25
N THR A 17 -8.75 -1.19 -6.89
CA THR A 17 -8.33 -1.27 -5.49
C THR A 17 -8.77 -0.02 -4.72
N VAL A 18 -8.58 1.16 -5.31
CA VAL A 18 -8.95 2.42 -4.65
C VAL A 18 -10.45 2.60 -4.56
N SER A 19 -11.20 2.25 -5.63
CA SER A 19 -12.64 2.50 -5.67
C SER A 19 -13.48 1.42 -4.99
N ARG A 20 -13.06 0.15 -5.06
CA ARG A 20 -13.83 -0.98 -4.52
C ARG A 20 -13.24 -1.62 -3.28
N GLY A 21 -11.97 -1.37 -3.01
CA GLY A 21 -11.28 -1.93 -1.85
C GLY A 21 -11.68 -1.26 -0.54
N ALA A 22 -11.38 -1.94 0.56
CA ALA A 22 -11.48 -1.34 1.88
C ALA A 22 -10.33 -0.34 2.10
N ARG A 23 -10.53 0.63 2.96
CA ARG A 23 -9.56 1.71 3.20
C ARG A 23 -9.26 1.87 4.69
N ALA A 24 -8.00 2.01 5.04
CA ALA A 24 -7.56 2.35 6.38
C ALA A 24 -6.68 3.60 6.33
N VAL A 25 -7.04 4.63 7.08
CA VAL A 25 -6.34 5.91 7.10
C VAL A 25 -5.37 5.97 8.27
N GLN A 26 -4.12 6.32 8.00
CA GLN A 26 -3.09 6.54 8.99
C GLN A 26 -2.56 7.98 8.85
N PRO A 27 -1.76 8.49 9.80
CA PRO A 27 -1.25 9.87 9.72
C PRO A 27 -0.49 10.19 8.44
N ASP A 28 0.35 9.29 7.96
CA ASP A 28 1.22 9.55 6.81
C ASP A 28 0.85 8.74 5.56
N VAL A 29 0.00 7.74 5.67
CA VAL A 29 -0.40 6.90 4.55
C VAL A 29 -1.88 6.52 4.64
N VAL A 30 -2.47 6.22 3.48
CA VAL A 30 -3.78 5.59 3.39
C VAL A 30 -3.56 4.26 2.67
N VAL A 31 -4.06 3.19 3.23
CA VAL A 31 -3.91 1.85 2.64
C VAL A 31 -5.26 1.37 2.11
N HIS A 32 -5.29 0.99 0.84
CA HIS A 32 -6.45 0.38 0.20
C HIS A 32 -6.15 -1.08 -0.06
N ALA A 33 -7.09 -1.98 0.20
CA ALA A 33 -6.89 -3.40 -0.05
C ALA A 33 -8.14 -4.03 -0.67
N LEU A 34 -7.93 -4.84 -1.71
CA LEU A 34 -8.99 -5.55 -2.41
C LEU A 34 -8.55 -7.01 -2.58
N HIS A 35 -9.46 -7.95 -2.32
CA HIS A 35 -9.18 -9.40 -2.35
C HIS A 35 -9.75 -10.09 -3.60
N GLU A 36 -9.85 -9.38 -4.70
CA GLU A 36 -10.44 -9.91 -5.94
C GLU A 36 -9.42 -10.11 -7.06
N GLY A 37 -8.14 -10.17 -6.73
CA GLY A 37 -7.12 -10.45 -7.72
C GLY A 37 -7.34 -11.83 -8.33
N THR A 38 -7.33 -11.90 -9.67
CA THR A 38 -7.51 -13.18 -10.38
C THR A 38 -6.18 -13.86 -10.67
N ASP A 39 -5.09 -13.16 -10.44
CA ASP A 39 -3.76 -13.64 -10.72
C ASP A 39 -3.14 -14.25 -9.47
N ALA A 40 -3.12 -15.58 -9.42
CA ALA A 40 -2.61 -16.33 -8.28
C ALA A 40 -1.08 -16.36 -8.20
N THR A 41 -0.38 -15.55 -9.00
CA THR A 41 1.09 -15.51 -8.97
C THR A 41 1.65 -14.74 -7.77
N GLY A 42 0.80 -14.18 -6.95
CA GLY A 42 1.18 -13.48 -5.72
C GLY A 42 0.48 -12.13 -5.57
N PRO A 43 0.63 -11.52 -4.39
CA PRO A 43 0.01 -10.21 -4.16
C PRO A 43 0.64 -9.13 -5.04
N ARG A 44 -0.10 -8.04 -5.26
CA ARG A 44 0.38 -6.86 -5.97
C ARG A 44 0.28 -5.65 -5.06
N VAL A 45 1.33 -4.86 -5.00
CA VAL A 45 1.35 -3.63 -4.21
C VAL A 45 1.65 -2.46 -5.13
N GLY A 46 0.79 -1.46 -5.10
CA GLY A 46 0.97 -0.21 -5.83
C GLY A 46 1.19 0.96 -4.90
N LEU A 47 1.92 1.95 -5.37
CA LEU A 47 2.20 3.17 -4.61
C LEU A 47 1.64 4.37 -5.35
N ILE A 48 1.03 5.29 -4.60
CA ILE A 48 0.61 6.59 -5.12
C ILE A 48 1.31 7.67 -4.30
N VAL A 49 2.22 8.40 -4.93
CA VAL A 49 2.96 9.49 -4.30
C VAL A 49 2.76 10.74 -5.16
N SER A 50 1.76 11.54 -4.77
CA SER A 50 1.37 12.72 -5.53
C SER A 50 2.22 13.94 -5.21
N LYS A 51 1.97 15.03 -5.95
CA LYS A 51 2.65 16.31 -5.74
C LYS A 51 2.39 16.91 -4.36
N ALA A 52 1.32 16.51 -3.69
CA ALA A 52 1.02 16.96 -2.33
C ALA A 52 2.08 16.54 -1.31
N VAL A 53 2.85 15.49 -1.61
CA VAL A 53 3.92 15.01 -0.72
C VAL A 53 5.12 15.95 -0.74
N GLY A 54 5.44 16.54 -1.88
CA GLY A 54 6.55 17.46 -2.02
C GLY A 54 7.09 17.52 -3.45
N ASN A 55 8.31 18.01 -3.60
CA ASN A 55 8.97 18.08 -4.89
C ASN A 55 9.39 16.70 -5.40
N ALA A 56 9.98 16.64 -6.61
CA ALA A 56 10.35 15.37 -7.23
C ALA A 56 11.34 14.55 -6.39
N VAL A 57 12.30 15.21 -5.75
CA VAL A 57 13.29 14.55 -4.90
C VAL A 57 12.62 13.94 -3.67
N GLU A 58 11.74 14.70 -3.03
CA GLU A 58 10.99 14.23 -1.85
C GLU A 58 10.07 13.07 -2.19
N ARG A 59 9.34 13.16 -3.31
CA ARG A 59 8.46 12.08 -3.77
C ARG A 59 9.24 10.81 -4.07
N HIS A 60 10.41 10.94 -4.70
CA HIS A 60 11.26 9.79 -4.99
C HIS A 60 11.76 9.13 -3.72
N ARG A 61 12.15 9.92 -2.73
CA ARG A 61 12.60 9.44 -1.42
C ARG A 61 11.48 8.66 -0.71
N VAL A 62 10.27 9.20 -0.70
CA VAL A 62 9.11 8.55 -0.09
C VAL A 62 8.79 7.24 -0.81
N SER A 63 8.81 7.24 -2.14
CA SER A 63 8.57 6.03 -2.93
C SER A 63 9.57 4.92 -2.58
N ARG A 64 10.85 5.26 -2.44
CA ARG A 64 11.89 4.29 -2.06
C ARG A 64 11.63 3.70 -0.67
N ARG A 65 11.29 4.54 0.31
CA ARG A 65 10.97 4.08 1.66
C ARG A 65 9.75 3.17 1.66
N LEU A 66 8.70 3.54 0.94
CA LEU A 66 7.47 2.76 0.87
C LEU A 66 7.69 1.42 0.17
N ARG A 67 8.52 1.35 -0.87
CA ARG A 67 8.87 0.08 -1.51
C ARG A 67 9.61 -0.85 -0.55
N HIS A 68 10.52 -0.29 0.22
CA HIS A 68 11.25 -1.05 1.22
C HIS A 68 10.31 -1.57 2.31
N VAL A 69 9.43 -0.73 2.80
CA VAL A 69 8.45 -1.08 3.83
C VAL A 69 7.44 -2.10 3.28
N ALA A 70 6.97 -1.92 2.05
CA ALA A 70 6.03 -2.85 1.42
C ALA A 70 6.59 -4.27 1.34
N ARG A 71 7.88 -4.41 1.09
CA ARG A 71 8.52 -5.71 1.04
C ARG A 71 8.35 -6.49 2.34
N THR A 72 8.36 -5.79 3.48
CA THR A 72 8.26 -6.46 4.79
C THR A 72 6.88 -7.06 5.05
N VAL A 73 5.85 -6.58 4.36
CA VAL A 73 4.47 -7.06 4.58
C VAL A 73 4.01 -8.08 3.53
N ILE A 74 4.77 -8.28 2.45
CA ILE A 74 4.40 -9.24 1.40
C ILE A 74 4.08 -10.63 1.96
N PRO A 75 4.86 -11.21 2.89
CA PRO A 75 4.55 -12.53 3.46
C PRO A 75 3.22 -12.61 4.19
N GLN A 76 2.65 -11.48 4.60
CA GLN A 76 1.37 -11.43 5.31
C GLN A 76 0.18 -11.38 4.36
N LEU A 77 0.42 -11.15 3.06
CA LEU A 77 -0.65 -10.98 2.09
C LEU A 77 -0.98 -12.31 1.41
N ASP A 78 -2.24 -12.44 1.01
CA ASP A 78 -2.69 -13.59 0.22
C ASP A 78 -2.31 -13.39 -1.26
N ALA A 79 -2.22 -14.49 -2.00
CA ALA A 79 -1.82 -14.45 -3.40
C ALA A 79 -2.73 -13.60 -4.30
N THR A 80 -3.98 -13.37 -3.87
CA THR A 80 -4.96 -12.58 -4.63
C THR A 80 -5.13 -11.16 -4.09
N ASP A 81 -4.32 -10.74 -3.13
CA ASP A 81 -4.45 -9.39 -2.56
C ASP A 81 -3.92 -8.33 -3.52
N LEU A 82 -4.70 -7.25 -3.64
CA LEU A 82 -4.31 -6.02 -4.31
C LEU A 82 -4.26 -4.93 -3.25
N VAL A 83 -3.09 -4.33 -3.04
CA VAL A 83 -2.89 -3.31 -2.01
C VAL A 83 -2.34 -2.04 -2.65
N VAL A 84 -2.93 -0.90 -2.35
CA VAL A 84 -2.42 0.40 -2.77
C VAL A 84 -2.08 1.21 -1.53
N ILE A 85 -0.84 1.69 -1.45
CA ILE A 85 -0.38 2.57 -0.39
C ILE A 85 -0.28 3.97 -0.96
N ARG A 86 -1.12 4.87 -0.47
CA ARG A 86 -1.11 6.27 -0.89
C ARG A 86 -0.42 7.11 0.17
N ALA A 87 0.66 7.80 -0.22
CA ALA A 87 1.39 8.70 0.68
C ALA A 87 0.59 9.98 0.90
N ARG A 88 0.51 10.42 2.17
CA ARG A 88 -0.10 11.69 2.54
C ARG A 88 0.97 12.77 2.62
N ALA A 89 0.56 14.04 2.72
CA ALA A 89 1.46 15.18 2.71
C ALA A 89 2.59 15.11 3.76
N GLY A 90 2.33 14.56 4.94
CA GLY A 90 3.32 14.44 5.99
C GLY A 90 4.37 13.35 5.82
N SER A 91 4.20 12.49 4.82
CA SER A 91 5.03 11.30 4.65
C SER A 91 6.50 11.58 4.32
N SER A 92 6.81 12.75 3.76
CA SER A 92 8.19 13.12 3.42
C SER A 92 9.10 13.19 4.64
N GLU A 93 8.54 13.47 5.80
CA GLU A 93 9.27 13.57 7.07
C GLU A 93 9.22 12.28 7.89
N ALA A 94 8.46 11.28 7.44
CA ALA A 94 8.31 10.05 8.19
C ALA A 94 9.46 9.08 7.91
N PRO A 95 10.19 8.63 8.94
CA PRO A 95 11.22 7.60 8.75
C PRO A 95 10.58 6.26 8.41
N SER A 96 11.36 5.37 7.81
CA SER A 96 10.88 4.06 7.35
C SER A 96 10.19 3.25 8.46
N LEU A 97 10.74 3.26 9.67
CA LEU A 97 10.14 2.53 10.78
C LEU A 97 8.73 3.02 11.10
N ARG A 98 8.52 4.34 11.08
CA ARG A 98 7.21 4.93 11.32
C ARG A 98 6.22 4.54 10.23
N LEU A 99 6.66 4.57 8.97
CA LEU A 99 5.82 4.15 7.84
C LEU A 99 5.48 2.67 7.95
N GLU A 100 6.43 1.83 8.34
CA GLU A 100 6.21 0.40 8.55
C GLU A 100 5.17 0.14 9.63
N GLN A 101 5.27 0.84 10.76
CA GLN A 101 4.30 0.72 11.86
C GLN A 101 2.89 1.10 11.41
N GLN A 102 2.76 2.18 10.63
CA GLN A 102 1.47 2.61 10.10
C GLN A 102 0.90 1.60 9.11
N LEU A 103 1.73 1.06 8.24
CA LEU A 103 1.31 0.05 7.28
C LEU A 103 0.81 -1.21 8.01
N GLN A 104 1.52 -1.67 9.02
CA GLN A 104 1.09 -2.82 9.82
C GLN A 104 -0.25 -2.57 10.50
N ARG A 105 -0.44 -1.40 11.11
CA ARG A 105 -1.73 -1.06 11.75
C ARG A 105 -2.86 -1.03 10.74
N ALA A 106 -2.60 -0.46 9.56
CA ALA A 106 -3.62 -0.38 8.51
C ALA A 106 -4.03 -1.78 8.05
N LEU A 107 -3.08 -2.66 7.82
CA LEU A 107 -3.35 -4.02 7.39
C LEU A 107 -4.10 -4.81 8.47
N GLU A 108 -3.74 -4.63 9.72
CA GLU A 108 -4.45 -5.27 10.85
C GLU A 108 -5.90 -4.82 10.91
N ARG A 109 -6.16 -3.53 10.73
CA ARG A 109 -7.54 -3.00 10.71
C ARG A 109 -8.34 -3.54 9.54
N LEU A 110 -7.73 -3.63 8.37
CA LEU A 110 -8.39 -4.15 7.18
C LEU A 110 -8.71 -5.64 7.34
N GLU A 111 -7.79 -6.38 7.92
CA GLU A 111 -7.99 -7.80 8.19
C GLU A 111 -9.10 -8.02 9.24
N ALA A 112 -9.14 -7.21 10.28
CA ALA A 112 -10.20 -7.28 11.30
C ALA A 112 -11.58 -7.01 10.70
N ARG A 113 -11.69 -6.02 9.80
CA ARG A 113 -12.95 -5.72 9.10
C ARG A 113 -13.39 -6.88 8.22
N ARG A 114 -12.43 -7.50 7.52
CA ARG A 114 -12.70 -8.64 6.66
C ARG A 114 -13.29 -9.82 7.47
N ARG A 115 -12.75 -10.08 8.67
CA ARG A 115 -13.23 -11.15 9.53
C ARG A 115 -14.61 -10.89 10.10
N THR A 116 -14.99 -9.62 10.32
CA THR A 116 -16.27 -9.26 10.91
C THR A 116 -17.38 -9.09 9.90
N THR A 117 -17.05 -9.04 8.61
CA THR A 117 -18.05 -8.93 7.52
C THR A 117 -18.63 -10.31 7.25
N PRO A 118 -19.96 -10.48 7.37
CA PRO A 118 -20.60 -11.77 7.08
C PRO A 118 -20.48 -12.16 5.62
#